data_35658d5e4d0f562ba6956a99eadb1e4f
#
_entry.id   35658d5e4d0f562ba6956a99eadb1e4f
#
_cell.length_a   1.000
_cell.length_b   1.000
_cell.length_c   1.000
_cell.angle_alpha   90.00
_cell.angle_beta   90.00
_cell.angle_gamma   90.00
#
_symmetry.space_group_name_H-M   'P 1'
#
loop_
_entity.id
_entity.type
_entity.pdbx_description
1 polymer ?
#
loop_
_entity_poly.entity_id
_entity_poly.type
_entity_poly.pdbx_seq_one_letter_code
_entity_poly.pdbx_strand_id
1 'polypeptide(L)'
;MLYRRQTLSTPHGALETPVLFPVRNIGKRSSDNTPEYTDEIPDLSTAMVNARSIRQREPQWNRIQGGENLRGEMGVSQSTIVFADSGGFDFRSEELDTTPEKSLETQQAIEADILGTVDVPLSRENRERENDRRVEENVQRALTASNSYDGDGLLFASVHGYDPETIRN
;
A
#
# COMPACT_ATOMS: atom_id res chain seq x y z
N MET A 1 -1.21 22.84 -19.39
CA MET A 1 -1.59 22.54 -17.99
C MET A 1 -1.23 21.10 -17.74
N LEU A 2 -0.30 20.82 -16.84
CA LEU A 2 0.32 19.48 -16.69
C LEU A 2 -0.35 18.59 -15.62
N TYR A 3 -1.42 19.05 -14.98
CA TYR A 3 -2.15 18.26 -13.99
C TYR A 3 -3.65 18.35 -14.15
N ARG A 4 -4.33 17.29 -13.78
CA ARG A 4 -5.79 17.21 -13.78
C ARG A 4 -6.25 16.99 -12.33
N ARG A 5 -7.16 17.82 -11.86
CA ARG A 5 -7.85 17.56 -10.60
C ARG A 5 -8.96 16.54 -10.83
N GLN A 6 -9.06 15.59 -9.95
CA GLN A 6 -10.14 14.61 -9.92
C GLN A 6 -10.56 14.37 -8.48
N THR A 7 -11.81 14.03 -8.30
CA THR A 7 -12.34 13.54 -7.02
C THR A 7 -12.52 12.03 -7.15
N LEU A 8 -11.92 11.28 -6.24
CA LEU A 8 -12.07 9.83 -6.10
C LEU A 8 -12.96 9.56 -4.90
N SER A 9 -13.95 8.67 -5.06
CA SER A 9 -14.79 8.20 -3.94
C SER A 9 -14.10 7.02 -3.27
N THR A 10 -14.01 7.06 -1.94
CA THR A 10 -13.49 5.98 -1.11
C THR A 10 -14.49 5.64 0.00
N PRO A 11 -14.38 4.48 0.66
CA PRO A 11 -15.27 4.11 1.76
C PRO A 11 -15.35 5.14 2.90
N HIS A 12 -14.25 5.84 3.20
CA HIS A 12 -14.20 6.80 4.31
C HIS A 12 -14.26 8.26 3.87
N GLY A 13 -14.47 8.54 2.59
CA GLY A 13 -14.66 9.91 2.10
C GLY A 13 -14.24 10.15 0.66
N ALA A 14 -14.33 11.39 0.25
CA ALA A 14 -13.89 11.84 -1.07
C ALA A 14 -12.44 12.34 -1.03
N LEU A 15 -11.63 11.94 -2.00
CA LEU A 15 -10.24 12.29 -2.13
C LEU A 15 -10.02 13.16 -3.35
N GLU A 16 -9.55 14.39 -3.17
CA GLU A 16 -9.18 15.27 -4.28
C GLU A 16 -7.71 15.08 -4.67
N THR A 17 -7.45 14.90 -5.97
CA THR A 17 -6.09 14.79 -6.50
C THR A 17 -5.59 16.12 -7.08
N PRO A 18 -4.27 16.43 -7.03
CA PRO A 18 -3.20 15.62 -6.45
C PRO A 18 -3.23 15.62 -4.91
N VAL A 19 -2.81 14.53 -4.30
CA VAL A 19 -2.81 14.32 -2.85
C VAL A 19 -1.50 13.68 -2.39
N LEU A 20 -1.08 14.00 -1.18
CA LEU A 20 0.06 13.39 -0.50
C LEU A 20 -0.46 12.41 0.56
N PHE A 21 0.13 11.22 0.61
CA PHE A 21 -0.10 10.25 1.67
C PHE A 21 1.15 10.16 2.55
N PRO A 22 1.17 10.80 3.72
CA PRO A 22 2.26 10.63 4.68
C PRO A 22 2.36 9.18 5.13
N VAL A 23 3.57 8.61 5.16
CA VAL A 23 3.77 7.22 5.59
C VAL A 23 3.70 7.13 7.11
N ARG A 24 2.84 6.26 7.62
CA ARG A 24 2.72 5.93 9.04
C ARG A 24 3.31 4.56 9.32
N ASN A 25 4.41 4.53 10.10
CA ASN A 25 5.05 3.29 10.52
C ASN A 25 4.39 2.75 11.79
N ILE A 26 3.34 1.95 11.65
CA ILE A 26 2.63 1.39 12.79
C ILE A 26 3.51 0.33 13.46
N GLY A 27 3.71 0.49 14.77
CA GLY A 27 4.37 -0.49 15.63
C GLY A 27 5.90 -0.60 15.48
N LYS A 28 6.57 0.22 14.71
CA LYS A 28 7.98 0.51 15.00
C LYS A 28 7.98 1.37 16.27
N ARG A 29 8.24 0.76 17.42
CA ARG A 29 8.83 1.53 18.52
C ARG A 29 10.13 2.06 17.95
N SER A 30 10.22 3.34 17.69
CA SER A 30 11.48 4.01 17.53
C SER A 30 12.27 3.70 18.80
N SER A 31 13.41 3.01 18.68
CA SER A 31 14.33 2.79 19.78
C SER A 31 14.81 4.11 20.40
N ASP A 32 14.52 5.23 19.76
CA ASP A 32 15.09 6.54 20.01
C ASP A 32 14.12 7.55 20.59
N ASN A 33 12.91 7.15 21.01
CA ASN A 33 11.89 8.11 21.52
C ASN A 33 11.60 9.29 20.56
N THR A 34 11.92 9.16 19.28
CA THR A 34 11.62 10.19 18.29
C THR A 34 10.14 10.10 17.97
N PRO A 35 9.33 11.14 18.23
CA PRO A 35 7.92 11.16 17.82
C PRO A 35 7.84 10.91 16.31
N GLU A 36 6.89 10.11 15.86
CA GLU A 36 6.60 10.11 14.44
C GLU A 36 6.14 11.50 14.01
N TYR A 37 6.70 12.02 12.91
CA TYR A 37 6.36 13.36 12.40
C TYR A 37 4.84 13.53 12.18
N THR A 38 4.13 12.42 11.97
CA THR A 38 2.66 12.42 11.83
C THR A 38 1.93 12.68 13.13
N ASP A 39 2.57 12.52 14.30
CA ASP A 39 1.99 12.87 15.61
C ASP A 39 1.89 14.38 15.78
N GLU A 40 2.68 15.14 15.02
CA GLU A 40 2.72 16.60 15.04
C GLU A 40 1.74 17.24 14.03
N ILE A 41 1.08 16.43 13.19
CA ILE A 41 0.11 16.89 12.19
C ILE A 41 -1.30 16.69 12.75
N PRO A 42 -1.96 17.73 13.26
CA PRO A 42 -3.35 17.62 13.63
C PRO A 42 -4.22 17.40 12.40
N ASP A 43 -5.27 16.60 12.54
CA ASP A 43 -6.27 16.35 11.48
C ASP A 43 -5.69 15.73 10.18
N LEU A 44 -4.87 14.69 10.32
CA LEU A 44 -4.32 13.96 9.19
C LEU A 44 -5.46 13.36 8.34
N SER A 45 -5.72 13.95 7.17
CA SER A 45 -6.81 13.53 6.27
C SER A 45 -6.47 12.30 5.43
N THR A 46 -5.18 12.01 5.26
CA THR A 46 -4.66 10.88 4.46
C THR A 46 -3.45 10.26 5.16
N ALA A 47 -3.31 8.94 5.06
CA ALA A 47 -2.14 8.22 5.57
C ALA A 47 -1.79 7.03 4.67
N MET A 48 -0.51 6.69 4.57
CA MET A 48 -0.05 5.47 3.93
C MET A 48 0.50 4.52 5.00
N VAL A 49 0.18 3.25 4.88
CA VAL A 49 0.68 2.19 5.76
C VAL A 49 1.24 1.03 4.95
N ASN A 50 2.19 0.30 5.50
CA ASN A 50 2.68 -0.95 4.91
C ASN A 50 1.90 -2.13 5.50
N ALA A 51 1.00 -2.73 4.70
CA ALA A 51 0.12 -3.80 5.12
C ALA A 51 0.90 -5.08 5.54
N ARG A 52 1.97 -5.44 4.80
CA ARG A 52 2.83 -6.58 5.16
C ARG A 52 3.45 -6.38 6.54
N SER A 53 3.99 -5.20 6.80
CA SER A 53 4.59 -4.88 8.10
C SER A 53 3.59 -4.98 9.26
N ILE A 54 2.33 -4.61 9.05
CA ILE A 54 1.26 -4.75 10.04
C ILE A 54 0.96 -6.23 10.28
N ARG A 55 0.79 -7.02 9.22
CA ARG A 55 0.49 -8.45 9.32
C ARG A 55 1.58 -9.25 10.01
N GLN A 56 2.84 -8.92 9.78
CA GLN A 56 3.99 -9.60 10.40
C GLN A 56 4.14 -9.32 11.90
N ARG A 57 3.37 -8.37 12.45
CA ARG A 57 3.39 -8.03 13.87
C ARG A 57 2.22 -8.68 14.58
N GLU A 58 2.44 -9.90 15.06
CA GLU A 58 1.41 -10.69 15.73
C GLU A 58 0.55 -9.92 16.74
N PRO A 59 1.08 -9.11 17.67
CA PRO A 59 0.23 -8.42 18.63
C PRO A 59 -0.75 -7.43 17.98
N GLN A 60 -0.32 -6.72 16.95
CA GLN A 60 -1.18 -5.76 16.24
C GLN A 60 -2.15 -6.47 15.33
N TRP A 61 -1.66 -7.45 14.58
CA TRP A 61 -2.52 -8.23 13.69
C TRP A 61 -3.65 -8.91 14.45
N ASN A 62 -3.34 -9.51 15.63
CA ASN A 62 -4.35 -10.15 16.47
C ASN A 62 -5.40 -9.15 17.00
N ARG A 63 -5.00 -7.91 17.33
CA ARG A 63 -5.96 -6.87 17.73
C ARG A 63 -6.89 -6.48 16.58
N ILE A 64 -6.35 -6.25 15.38
CA ILE A 64 -7.13 -5.96 14.18
C ILE A 64 -8.10 -7.11 13.86
N GLN A 65 -7.62 -8.34 13.92
CA GLN A 65 -8.47 -9.54 13.76
C GLN A 65 -9.54 -9.66 14.88
N GLY A 66 -9.27 -9.13 16.06
CA GLY A 66 -10.19 -9.01 17.17
C GLY A 66 -11.20 -7.87 17.06
N GLY A 67 -11.17 -7.10 15.95
CA GLY A 67 -12.10 -5.99 15.67
C GLY A 67 -11.58 -4.60 16.09
N GLU A 68 -10.29 -4.47 16.45
CA GLU A 68 -9.71 -3.14 16.65
C GLU A 68 -9.48 -2.45 15.30
N ASN A 69 -9.87 -1.18 15.22
CA ASN A 69 -9.77 -0.39 14.00
C ASN A 69 -8.36 0.18 13.85
N LEU A 70 -7.77 0.04 12.65
CA LEU A 70 -6.44 0.55 12.34
C LEU A 70 -6.31 2.06 12.57
N ARG A 71 -7.35 2.86 12.28
CA ARG A 71 -7.35 4.32 12.48
C ARG A 71 -7.23 4.68 13.95
N GLY A 72 -7.88 3.90 14.83
CA GLY A 72 -7.71 4.03 16.28
C GLY A 72 -6.29 3.71 16.74
N GLU A 73 -5.67 2.68 16.19
CA GLU A 73 -4.27 2.32 16.45
C GLU A 73 -3.29 3.42 15.99
N MET A 74 -3.63 4.10 14.91
CA MET A 74 -2.84 5.23 14.41
C MET A 74 -3.09 6.53 15.18
N GLY A 75 -4.14 6.61 15.98
CA GLY A 75 -4.55 7.86 16.63
C GLY A 75 -5.06 8.92 15.65
N VAL A 76 -5.60 8.53 14.50
CA VAL A 76 -6.14 9.43 13.48
C VAL A 76 -7.67 9.40 13.43
N SER A 77 -8.28 10.36 12.73
CA SER A 77 -9.72 10.40 12.53
C SER A 77 -10.25 9.16 11.81
N GLN A 78 -11.49 8.77 12.12
CA GLN A 78 -12.18 7.70 11.38
C GLN A 78 -12.42 8.07 9.90
N SER A 79 -12.40 9.35 9.56
CA SER A 79 -12.48 9.86 8.17
C SER A 79 -11.13 9.96 7.46
N THR A 80 -10.02 9.59 8.11
CA THR A 80 -8.70 9.56 7.46
C THR A 80 -8.69 8.50 6.35
N ILE A 81 -8.38 8.91 5.13
CA ILE A 81 -8.26 8.01 3.98
C ILE A 81 -6.94 7.28 4.06
N VAL A 82 -6.98 5.96 4.09
CA VAL A 82 -5.81 5.09 4.24
C VAL A 82 -5.45 4.43 2.93
N PHE A 83 -4.22 4.67 2.48
CA PHE A 83 -3.61 3.90 1.40
C PHE A 83 -2.75 2.78 2.01
N ALA A 84 -3.06 1.53 1.71
CA ALA A 84 -2.27 0.39 2.10
C ALA A 84 -1.29 0.01 0.98
N ASP A 85 0.01 0.22 1.24
CA ASP A 85 1.07 -0.36 0.43
C ASP A 85 1.17 -1.86 0.71
N SER A 86 1.29 -2.67 -0.33
CA SER A 86 1.40 -4.13 -0.23
C SER A 86 2.68 -4.62 0.47
N GLY A 87 3.71 -3.76 0.56
CA GLY A 87 5.03 -4.11 1.10
C GLY A 87 5.98 -4.69 0.05
N GLY A 88 5.71 -4.46 -1.23
CA GLY A 88 6.49 -4.99 -2.35
C GLY A 88 7.99 -4.65 -2.32
N PHE A 89 8.35 -3.53 -1.70
CA PHE A 89 9.76 -3.12 -1.56
C PHE A 89 10.62 -4.13 -0.77
N ASP A 90 10.04 -4.83 0.20
CA ASP A 90 10.74 -5.82 1.01
C ASP A 90 11.19 -7.02 0.18
N PHE A 91 10.51 -7.31 -0.96
CA PHE A 91 10.85 -8.39 -1.89
C PHE A 91 11.99 -8.05 -2.87
N ARG A 92 12.62 -6.93 -2.70
CA ARG A 92 13.78 -6.56 -3.50
C ARG A 92 14.96 -7.51 -3.30
N SER A 93 15.12 -8.03 -2.07
CA SER A 93 16.19 -8.94 -1.67
C SER A 93 15.69 -10.26 -1.08
N GLU A 94 14.39 -10.44 -0.93
CA GLU A 94 13.75 -11.62 -0.36
C GLU A 94 12.85 -12.30 -1.39
N GLU A 95 12.55 -13.57 -1.19
CA GLU A 95 11.53 -14.26 -1.96
C GLU A 95 10.14 -13.71 -1.59
N LEU A 96 9.28 -13.62 -2.60
CA LEU A 96 7.89 -13.23 -2.41
C LEU A 96 7.16 -14.29 -1.57
N ASP A 97 6.79 -13.95 -0.35
CA ASP A 97 6.14 -14.85 0.63
C ASP A 97 4.60 -14.69 0.68
N THR A 98 4.04 -13.94 -0.26
CA THR A 98 2.61 -13.65 -0.31
C THR A 98 2.05 -13.80 -1.73
N THR A 99 0.74 -13.96 -1.84
CA THR A 99 0.01 -13.93 -3.11
C THR A 99 -0.78 -12.63 -3.24
N PRO A 100 -1.22 -12.25 -4.47
CA PRO A 100 -2.09 -11.08 -4.64
C PRO A 100 -3.33 -11.12 -3.74
N GLU A 101 -3.99 -12.29 -3.63
CA GLU A 101 -5.19 -12.48 -2.82
C GLU A 101 -4.92 -12.27 -1.32
N LYS A 102 -3.84 -12.89 -0.79
CA LYS A 102 -3.45 -12.72 0.63
C LYS A 102 -3.06 -11.29 0.96
N SER A 103 -2.46 -10.58 0.00
CA SER A 103 -2.16 -9.15 0.16
C SER A 103 -3.45 -8.33 0.24
N LEU A 104 -4.41 -8.60 -0.65
CA LEU A 104 -5.73 -7.94 -0.63
C LEU A 104 -6.49 -8.24 0.67
N GLU A 105 -6.57 -9.51 1.09
CA GLU A 105 -7.19 -9.90 2.36
C GLU A 105 -6.63 -9.09 3.54
N THR A 106 -5.30 -8.90 3.56
CA THR A 106 -4.65 -8.12 4.62
C THR A 106 -5.06 -6.65 4.56
N GLN A 107 -5.08 -6.06 3.36
CA GLN A 107 -5.43 -4.67 3.15
C GLN A 107 -6.91 -4.39 3.41
N GLN A 108 -7.79 -5.34 3.08
CA GLN A 108 -9.21 -5.28 3.42
C GLN A 108 -9.44 -5.41 4.94
N ALA A 109 -8.73 -6.33 5.61
CA ALA A 109 -8.84 -6.51 7.06
C ALA A 109 -8.44 -5.27 7.87
N ILE A 110 -7.56 -4.40 7.33
CA ILE A 110 -7.21 -3.12 7.93
C ILE A 110 -8.11 -1.97 7.46
N GLU A 111 -9.18 -2.26 6.73
CA GLU A 111 -10.15 -1.28 6.21
C GLU A 111 -9.48 -0.16 5.38
N ALA A 112 -8.53 -0.53 4.51
CA ALA A 112 -7.87 0.42 3.62
C ALA A 112 -8.86 0.95 2.57
N ASP A 113 -8.75 2.26 2.26
CA ASP A 113 -9.52 2.93 1.21
C ASP A 113 -8.93 2.71 -0.17
N ILE A 114 -7.60 2.65 -0.22
CA ILE A 114 -6.84 2.41 -1.43
C ILE A 114 -5.90 1.24 -1.17
N LEU A 115 -5.98 0.24 -2.03
CA LEU A 115 -5.22 -1.00 -1.93
C LEU A 115 -4.18 -1.04 -3.04
N GLY A 116 -2.91 -1.26 -2.68
CA GLY A 116 -1.84 -1.46 -3.65
C GLY A 116 -1.72 -2.92 -4.07
N THR A 117 -1.56 -3.20 -5.36
CA THR A 117 -1.26 -4.56 -5.82
C THR A 117 0.14 -4.96 -5.36
N VAL A 118 0.33 -6.24 -5.02
CA VAL A 118 1.66 -6.74 -4.68
C VAL A 118 2.55 -6.78 -5.92
N ASP A 119 3.75 -6.25 -5.78
CA ASP A 119 4.74 -6.15 -6.85
C ASP A 119 6.15 -6.47 -6.34
N VAL A 120 7.03 -6.81 -7.24
CA VAL A 120 8.46 -6.95 -6.98
C VAL A 120 9.21 -5.84 -7.72
N PRO A 121 9.86 -4.93 -7.00
CA PRO A 121 10.55 -3.80 -7.62
C PRO A 121 11.65 -4.26 -8.61
N LEU A 122 11.81 -3.48 -9.68
CA LEU A 122 12.94 -3.62 -10.58
C LEU A 122 14.22 -3.13 -9.91
N SER A 123 15.37 -3.67 -10.31
CA SER A 123 16.68 -3.22 -9.83
C SER A 123 17.63 -2.95 -10.99
N ARG A 124 18.42 -1.88 -10.85
CA ARG A 124 19.53 -1.59 -11.78
C ARG A 124 20.65 -2.64 -11.74
N GLU A 125 20.72 -3.39 -10.66
CA GLU A 125 21.68 -4.48 -10.48
C GLU A 125 21.28 -5.77 -11.18
N ASN A 126 19.99 -5.89 -11.55
CA ASN A 126 19.50 -7.05 -12.27
C ASN A 126 19.92 -6.99 -13.73
N ARG A 127 20.06 -8.19 -14.34
CA ARG A 127 20.15 -8.29 -15.80
C ARG A 127 18.82 -7.86 -16.42
N GLU A 128 18.86 -7.29 -17.62
CA GLU A 128 17.66 -6.86 -18.37
C GLU A 128 16.59 -7.95 -18.40
N ARG A 129 16.95 -9.18 -18.80
CA ARG A 129 16.03 -10.33 -18.81
C ARG A 129 15.35 -10.61 -17.48
N GLU A 130 16.01 -10.35 -16.37
CA GLU A 130 15.40 -10.51 -15.04
C GLU A 130 14.39 -9.41 -14.76
N ASN A 131 14.67 -8.18 -15.17
CA ASN A 131 13.73 -7.08 -15.06
C ASN A 131 12.51 -7.29 -15.97
N ASP A 132 12.71 -7.78 -17.21
CA ASP A 132 11.61 -8.15 -18.13
C ASP A 132 10.67 -9.16 -17.46
N ARG A 133 11.24 -10.23 -16.91
CA ARG A 133 10.46 -11.25 -16.19
C ARG A 133 9.66 -10.64 -15.03
N ARG A 134 10.26 -9.72 -14.26
CA ARG A 134 9.58 -9.04 -13.14
C ARG A 134 8.45 -8.15 -13.62
N VAL A 135 8.62 -7.44 -14.73
CA VAL A 135 7.54 -6.64 -15.35
C VAL A 135 6.36 -7.54 -15.70
N GLU A 136 6.59 -8.64 -16.44
CA GLU A 136 5.55 -9.60 -16.82
C GLU A 136 4.83 -10.18 -15.59
N GLU A 137 5.58 -10.61 -14.58
CA GLU A 137 5.02 -11.16 -13.35
C GLU A 137 4.22 -10.11 -12.56
N ASN A 138 4.66 -8.85 -12.49
CA ASN A 138 3.91 -7.79 -11.83
C ASN A 138 2.60 -7.49 -12.55
N VAL A 139 2.59 -7.50 -13.87
CA VAL A 139 1.34 -7.40 -14.66
C VAL A 139 0.38 -8.55 -14.31
N GLN A 140 0.87 -9.79 -14.27
CA GLN A 140 0.04 -10.94 -13.91
C GLN A 140 -0.49 -10.86 -12.47
N ARG A 141 0.31 -10.39 -11.52
CA ARG A 141 -0.14 -10.14 -10.13
C ARG A 141 -1.22 -9.08 -10.07
N ALA A 142 -1.06 -7.98 -10.81
CA ALA A 142 -2.06 -6.92 -10.88
C ALA A 142 -3.39 -7.42 -11.49
N LEU A 143 -3.33 -8.21 -12.56
CA LEU A 143 -4.51 -8.84 -13.16
C LEU A 143 -5.18 -9.82 -12.20
N THR A 144 -4.40 -10.65 -11.50
CA THR A 144 -4.93 -11.57 -10.48
C THR A 144 -5.62 -10.79 -9.37
N ALA A 145 -4.99 -9.74 -8.85
CA ALA A 145 -5.58 -8.87 -7.83
C ALA A 145 -6.90 -8.25 -8.33
N SER A 146 -6.91 -7.70 -9.55
CA SER A 146 -8.11 -7.09 -10.14
C SER A 146 -9.26 -8.07 -10.32
N ASN A 147 -8.97 -9.32 -10.67
CA ASN A 147 -9.99 -10.36 -10.84
C ASN A 147 -10.52 -10.92 -9.51
N SER A 148 -9.74 -10.82 -8.44
CA SER A 148 -10.08 -11.35 -7.11
C SER A 148 -10.68 -10.29 -6.19
N TYR A 149 -10.57 -9.01 -6.54
CA TYR A 149 -11.01 -7.91 -5.70
C TYR A 149 -12.48 -7.57 -5.99
N ASP A 150 -13.30 -7.61 -4.94
CA ASP A 150 -14.74 -7.29 -4.96
C ASP A 150 -15.14 -6.26 -3.88
N GLY A 151 -14.15 -5.60 -3.26
CA GLY A 151 -14.38 -4.61 -2.20
C GLY A 151 -14.73 -3.21 -2.71
N ASP A 152 -15.12 -2.34 -1.78
CA ASP A 152 -15.56 -0.96 -2.07
C ASP A 152 -14.40 0.05 -2.21
N GLY A 153 -13.18 -0.32 -1.80
CA GLY A 153 -11.99 0.52 -1.91
C GLY A 153 -11.46 0.59 -3.35
N LEU A 154 -10.53 1.49 -3.58
CA LEU A 154 -9.86 1.64 -4.88
C LEU A 154 -8.66 0.69 -4.98
N LEU A 155 -8.57 -0.08 -6.03
CA LEU A 155 -7.41 -0.91 -6.32
C LEU A 155 -6.43 -0.16 -7.23
N PHE A 156 -5.19 0.03 -6.76
CA PHE A 156 -4.11 0.68 -7.49
C PHE A 156 -3.03 -0.32 -7.86
N ALA A 157 -2.71 -0.38 -9.15
CA ALA A 157 -1.62 -1.19 -9.65
C ALA A 157 -0.33 -0.36 -9.78
N SER A 158 0.79 -0.93 -9.33
CA SER A 158 2.11 -0.36 -9.58
C SER A 158 2.49 -0.60 -11.04
N VAL A 159 2.88 0.48 -11.73
CA VAL A 159 3.39 0.41 -13.12
C VAL A 159 4.91 0.35 -13.08
N HIS A 160 5.47 -0.70 -13.67
CA HIS A 160 6.91 -0.93 -13.74
C HIS A 160 7.43 -0.85 -15.16
N GLY A 161 8.56 -0.21 -15.32
CA GLY A 161 9.32 -0.15 -16.56
C GLY A 161 10.64 0.55 -16.32
N TYR A 162 11.64 0.24 -17.10
CA TYR A 162 12.98 0.83 -16.99
C TYR A 162 13.30 1.80 -18.14
N ASP A 163 12.44 1.89 -19.13
CA ASP A 163 12.44 2.87 -20.20
C ASP A 163 11.01 3.20 -20.67
N PRO A 164 10.84 4.23 -21.54
CA PRO A 164 9.51 4.63 -22.01
C PRO A 164 8.78 3.57 -22.85
N GLU A 165 9.49 2.63 -23.45
CA GLU A 165 8.89 1.57 -24.27
C GLU A 165 8.29 0.47 -23.38
N THR A 166 9.04 0.00 -22.38
CA THR A 166 8.56 -0.98 -21.40
C THR A 166 7.41 -0.49 -20.55
N ILE A 167 7.28 0.83 -20.34
CA ILE A 167 6.12 1.39 -19.60
C ILE A 167 4.85 1.46 -20.47
N ARG A 168 4.97 1.46 -21.80
CA ARG A 168 3.84 1.61 -22.72
C ARG A 168 3.22 0.29 -23.15
N ASN A 169 3.96 -0.80 -23.07
CA ASN A 169 3.53 -2.15 -23.43
C ASN A 169 2.91 -2.86 -22.23
#